data_a1f36c1c844db82fdff20453e43766dd
#
_entry.id   a1f36c1c844db82fdff20453e43766dd
#
_cell.length_a   1.000
_cell.length_b   1.000
_cell.length_c   1.000
_cell.angle_alpha   90.00
_cell.angle_beta   90.00
_cell.angle_gamma   90.00
#
_symmetry.space_group_name_H-M   'P 1'
#
loop_
_entity.id
_entity.type
_entity.pdbx_description
1 polymer ?
#
loop_
_entity_poly.entity_id
_entity_poly.type
_entity_poly.pdbx_seq_one_letter_code
_entity_poly.pdbx_strand_id
1 'polypeptide(L)'
;MRDLISILKNLPPDALIYKLSELSIEMFKRKEVTREFEKPTTIYGIPSTSKTMLLLWDIPYIEYLCICNSNDYRRNDKKVGLDVVTGLFRIYENEHSAGEDIRVADYYGLMRILTGMSAEQFMFDDLRWIFQLFNRNYYILMTLQKACPNPLVDVDSIVNRVFGFGADEYMNLLIVIIWLCMQHPDPLSAPEALYKKKGNTILTKENISQIVRYYSSDYDTIRSHPLKKQQFYAKPFICTNRSHLYISASFHLVLMTLGNGLYWVLRNYYSELKSQEFVNAFGRLFELYIIDISNRFCTNNEFREIETKSHKTADFI
;
A
#
# COMPACT_ATOMS: atom_id res chain seq x y z
N MET A 1 -1.81 -4.03 25.39
CA MET A 1 -1.27 -5.08 24.47
C MET A 1 -1.60 -6.51 24.90
N ARG A 2 -1.62 -6.88 26.19
CA ARG A 2 -1.95 -8.26 26.64
C ARG A 2 -3.39 -8.67 26.32
N ASP A 3 -4.36 -7.79 26.53
CA ASP A 3 -5.77 -8.09 26.31
C ASP A 3 -6.09 -8.19 24.83
N LEU A 4 -5.54 -7.29 24.00
CA LEU A 4 -5.65 -7.34 22.54
C LEU A 4 -5.12 -8.66 21.98
N ILE A 5 -3.90 -9.06 22.37
CA ILE A 5 -3.28 -10.31 21.91
C ILE A 5 -4.12 -11.52 22.36
N SER A 6 -4.67 -11.51 23.58
CA SER A 6 -5.53 -12.60 24.08
C SER A 6 -6.79 -12.76 23.23
N ILE A 7 -7.37 -11.67 22.77
CA ILE A 7 -8.55 -11.70 21.89
C ILE A 7 -8.18 -12.16 20.48
N LEU A 8 -7.10 -11.63 19.92
CA LEU A 8 -6.63 -12.01 18.58
C LEU A 8 -6.34 -13.52 18.48
N LYS A 9 -5.77 -14.13 19.53
CA LYS A 9 -5.58 -15.58 19.60
C LYS A 9 -6.87 -16.39 19.49
N ASN A 10 -8.01 -15.78 19.79
CA ASN A 10 -9.31 -16.44 19.81
C ASN A 10 -10.15 -16.18 18.54
N LEU A 11 -9.69 -15.31 17.65
CA LEU A 11 -10.38 -14.98 16.41
C LEU A 11 -9.83 -15.79 15.22
N PRO A 12 -10.66 -16.10 14.21
CA PRO A 12 -10.22 -16.65 12.95
C PRO A 12 -9.49 -15.56 12.14
N PRO A 13 -8.18 -15.74 11.84
CA PRO A 13 -7.37 -14.67 11.24
C PRO A 13 -7.87 -14.27 9.86
N ASP A 14 -8.17 -15.22 8.98
CA ASP A 14 -8.61 -14.92 7.62
C ASP A 14 -9.91 -14.09 7.59
N ALA A 15 -10.87 -14.43 8.47
CA ALA A 15 -12.14 -13.70 8.55
C ALA A 15 -11.97 -12.29 9.13
N LEU A 16 -11.05 -12.11 10.08
CA LEU A 16 -10.75 -10.80 10.64
C LEU A 16 -10.06 -9.90 9.61
N ILE A 17 -9.02 -10.41 8.93
CA ILE A 17 -8.30 -9.68 7.89
C ILE A 17 -9.26 -9.28 6.76
N TYR A 18 -10.12 -10.21 6.33
CA TYR A 18 -11.13 -9.92 5.33
C TYR A 18 -12.05 -8.78 5.76
N LYS A 19 -12.51 -8.78 7.02
CA LYS A 19 -13.40 -7.75 7.54
C LYS A 19 -12.72 -6.39 7.69
N LEU A 20 -11.45 -6.37 8.08
CA LEU A 20 -10.63 -5.14 8.15
C LEU A 20 -10.42 -4.54 6.76
N SER A 21 -10.14 -5.38 5.77
CA SER A 21 -10.03 -4.96 4.38
C SER A 21 -11.34 -4.37 3.84
N GLU A 22 -12.50 -5.03 4.07
CA GLU A 22 -13.80 -4.47 3.71
C GLU A 22 -14.00 -3.07 4.31
N LEU A 23 -13.65 -2.92 5.58
CA LEU A 23 -13.79 -1.64 6.28
C LEU A 23 -12.89 -0.57 5.66
N SER A 24 -11.67 -0.89 5.27
CA SER A 24 -10.77 0.04 4.60
C SER A 24 -11.33 0.52 3.25
N ILE A 25 -11.97 -0.39 2.50
CA ILE A 25 -12.63 -0.09 1.22
C ILE A 25 -13.85 0.82 1.45
N GLU A 26 -14.66 0.54 2.47
CA GLU A 26 -15.81 1.38 2.80
C GLU A 26 -15.40 2.79 3.23
N MET A 27 -14.37 2.91 4.09
CA MET A 27 -13.84 4.20 4.52
C MET A 27 -13.34 4.99 3.33
N PHE A 28 -12.61 4.34 2.43
CA PHE A 28 -12.15 4.94 1.20
C PHE A 28 -13.30 5.49 0.33
N LYS A 29 -14.33 4.68 0.06
CA LYS A 29 -15.51 5.09 -0.72
C LYS A 29 -16.22 6.30 -0.11
N ARG A 30 -16.18 6.44 1.20
CA ARG A 30 -16.77 7.57 1.95
C ARG A 30 -15.81 8.74 2.16
N LYS A 31 -14.56 8.62 1.71
CA LYS A 31 -13.49 9.61 1.94
C LYS A 31 -13.22 9.85 3.44
N GLU A 32 -13.33 8.80 4.23
CA GLU A 32 -13.10 8.83 5.67
C GLU A 32 -11.68 8.34 5.95
N VAL A 33 -10.90 9.13 6.67
CA VAL A 33 -9.60 8.72 7.24
C VAL A 33 -9.80 8.17 8.65
N THR A 34 -10.84 8.67 9.32
CA THR A 34 -11.24 8.26 10.66
C THR A 34 -12.70 7.88 10.67
N ARG A 35 -13.05 6.90 11.49
CA ARG A 35 -14.46 6.54 11.73
C ARG A 35 -14.74 6.39 13.22
N GLU A 36 -15.74 7.13 13.70
CA GLU A 36 -16.23 7.01 15.08
C GLU A 36 -17.34 5.97 15.17
N PHE A 37 -17.32 5.20 16.26
CA PHE A 37 -18.37 4.26 16.62
C PHE A 37 -19.06 4.74 17.90
N GLU A 38 -20.34 5.10 17.80
CA GLU A 38 -21.07 5.77 18.86
C GLU A 38 -21.67 4.83 19.93
N LYS A 39 -21.76 3.52 19.69
CA LYS A 39 -22.45 2.62 20.61
C LYS A 39 -21.49 1.95 21.59
N PRO A 40 -21.77 2.02 22.89
CA PRO A 40 -21.08 1.21 23.87
C PRO A 40 -21.44 -0.26 23.61
N THR A 41 -20.48 -1.03 23.17
CA THR A 41 -20.63 -2.48 23.04
C THR A 41 -19.79 -3.15 24.11
N THR A 42 -20.38 -4.09 24.83
CA THR A 42 -19.63 -4.94 25.74
C THR A 42 -19.05 -6.09 24.93
N ILE A 43 -17.73 -6.09 24.70
CA ILE A 43 -17.05 -7.17 24.00
C ILE A 43 -16.16 -7.90 24.99
N TYR A 44 -16.34 -9.20 25.10
CA TYR A 44 -15.61 -10.06 26.06
C TYR A 44 -15.68 -9.57 27.53
N GLY A 45 -16.82 -8.96 27.93
CA GLY A 45 -17.02 -8.53 29.29
C GLY A 45 -16.39 -7.18 29.68
N ILE A 46 -15.76 -6.48 28.76
CA ILE A 46 -15.17 -5.16 28.99
C ILE A 46 -16.21 -4.09 28.67
N PRO A 47 -16.73 -3.34 29.68
CA PRO A 47 -17.64 -2.24 29.44
C PRO A 47 -16.88 -1.04 28.85
N SER A 48 -17.47 -0.36 27.89
CA SER A 48 -16.91 0.87 27.34
C SER A 48 -17.94 1.98 27.28
N THR A 49 -17.56 3.11 27.81
CA THR A 49 -18.37 4.34 27.87
C THR A 49 -17.88 5.43 26.92
N SER A 50 -16.75 5.22 26.22
CA SER A 50 -16.16 6.21 25.31
C SER A 50 -16.45 5.89 23.85
N LYS A 51 -16.49 6.92 23.03
CA LYS A 51 -16.48 6.81 21.57
C LYS A 51 -15.17 6.14 21.15
N THR A 52 -15.23 5.15 20.27
CA THR A 52 -14.05 4.50 19.72
C THR A 52 -13.76 5.11 18.36
N MET A 53 -12.54 5.56 18.15
CA MET A 53 -12.06 6.06 16.89
C MET A 53 -11.25 4.99 16.19
N LEU A 54 -11.61 4.68 14.97
CA LEU A 54 -10.84 3.83 14.07
C LEU A 54 -10.07 4.73 13.11
N LEU A 55 -8.77 4.56 13.09
CA LEU A 55 -7.88 5.27 12.17
C LEU A 55 -7.47 4.31 11.06
N LEU A 56 -7.51 4.79 9.81
CA LEU A 56 -7.27 3.96 8.63
C LEU A 56 -5.87 3.32 8.64
N TRP A 57 -4.87 4.04 9.16
CA TRP A 57 -3.48 3.54 9.25
C TRP A 57 -3.23 2.51 10.36
N ASP A 58 -4.19 2.33 11.28
CA ASP A 58 -4.10 1.29 12.31
C ASP A 58 -4.55 -0.09 11.78
N ILE A 59 -5.32 -0.13 10.70
CA ILE A 59 -5.82 -1.37 10.08
C ILE A 59 -4.65 -2.33 9.77
N PRO A 60 -3.61 -1.95 9.01
CA PRO A 60 -2.49 -2.85 8.73
C PRO A 60 -1.74 -3.31 9.97
N TYR A 61 -1.74 -2.51 11.03
CA TYR A 61 -1.11 -2.90 12.28
C TYR A 61 -1.91 -3.98 13.03
N ILE A 62 -3.22 -3.84 13.09
CA ILE A 62 -4.10 -4.87 13.69
C ILE A 62 -4.02 -6.17 12.87
N GLU A 63 -3.96 -6.11 11.55
CA GLU A 63 -3.75 -7.28 10.68
C GLU A 63 -2.41 -7.96 10.97
N TYR A 64 -1.33 -7.18 11.07
CA TYR A 64 -0.02 -7.70 11.45
C TYR A 64 -0.06 -8.40 12.81
N LEU A 65 -0.64 -7.78 13.83
CA LEU A 65 -0.78 -8.38 15.16
C LEU A 65 -1.64 -9.65 15.13
N CYS A 66 -2.70 -9.65 14.32
CA CYS A 66 -3.54 -10.83 14.11
C CYS A 66 -2.72 -11.99 13.55
N ILE A 67 -1.99 -11.77 12.47
CA ILE A 67 -1.17 -12.79 11.82
C ILE A 67 -0.09 -13.32 12.77
N CYS A 68 0.57 -12.44 13.53
CA CYS A 68 1.63 -12.83 14.45
C CYS A 68 1.14 -13.64 15.67
N ASN A 69 -0.11 -13.39 16.12
CA ASN A 69 -0.63 -13.94 17.37
C ASN A 69 -1.78 -14.92 17.16
N SER A 70 -2.31 -15.08 15.95
CA SER A 70 -3.43 -15.97 15.68
C SER A 70 -3.05 -17.44 15.79
N ASN A 71 -4.05 -18.24 16.07
CA ASN A 71 -3.95 -19.68 15.94
C ASN A 71 -4.52 -20.10 14.57
N ASP A 72 -3.64 -20.47 13.65
CA ASP A 72 -3.99 -20.85 12.27
C ASP A 72 -4.87 -22.11 12.20
N TYR A 73 -4.98 -22.87 13.29
CA TYR A 73 -5.85 -24.06 13.37
C TYR A 73 -7.30 -23.74 13.72
N ARG A 74 -7.63 -22.50 14.07
CA ARG A 74 -9.01 -22.13 14.36
C ARG A 74 -9.85 -22.09 13.08
N ARG A 75 -11.04 -22.68 13.19
CA ARG A 75 -11.99 -22.73 12.07
C ARG A 75 -12.48 -21.33 11.72
N ASN A 76 -12.49 -21.04 10.41
CA ASN A 76 -12.97 -19.77 9.85
C ASN A 76 -14.51 -19.70 9.72
N ASP A 77 -15.24 -20.60 10.38
CA ASP A 77 -16.70 -20.67 10.37
C ASP A 77 -17.37 -19.57 11.21
N LYS A 78 -16.62 -18.88 12.06
CA LYS A 78 -17.13 -17.71 12.79
C LYS A 78 -17.03 -16.46 11.92
N LYS A 79 -18.19 -15.90 11.60
CA LYS A 79 -18.23 -14.55 10.99
C LYS A 79 -17.69 -13.52 11.98
N VAL A 80 -16.75 -12.69 11.52
CA VAL A 80 -16.29 -11.54 12.26
C VAL A 80 -17.17 -10.35 11.90
N GLY A 81 -17.96 -9.87 12.85
CA GLY A 81 -18.83 -8.72 12.66
C GLY A 81 -18.09 -7.38 12.89
N LEU A 82 -18.77 -6.29 12.55
CA LEU A 82 -18.26 -4.93 12.81
C LEU A 82 -18.11 -4.66 14.32
N ASP A 83 -18.94 -5.24 15.15
CA ASP A 83 -18.89 -5.19 16.60
C ASP A 83 -17.57 -5.73 17.17
N VAL A 84 -17.09 -6.86 16.63
CA VAL A 84 -15.79 -7.44 16.99
C VAL A 84 -14.66 -6.49 16.61
N VAL A 85 -14.69 -5.97 15.38
CA VAL A 85 -13.67 -5.01 14.90
C VAL A 85 -13.65 -3.75 15.76
N THR A 86 -14.82 -3.16 16.03
CA THR A 86 -14.95 -1.98 16.90
C THR A 86 -14.37 -2.23 18.30
N GLY A 87 -14.62 -3.42 18.87
CA GLY A 87 -14.07 -3.79 20.16
C GLY A 87 -12.54 -3.93 20.15
N LEU A 88 -11.97 -4.50 19.09
CA LEU A 88 -10.53 -4.61 18.94
C LEU A 88 -9.88 -3.23 18.89
N PHE A 89 -10.41 -2.30 18.10
CA PHE A 89 -9.87 -0.94 18.00
C PHE A 89 -9.96 -0.19 19.34
N ARG A 90 -11.04 -0.39 20.07
CA ARG A 90 -11.20 0.21 21.41
C ARG A 90 -10.15 -0.29 22.40
N ILE A 91 -9.89 -1.59 22.42
CA ILE A 91 -8.86 -2.16 23.29
C ILE A 91 -7.48 -1.68 22.85
N TYR A 92 -7.25 -1.64 21.55
CA TYR A 92 -6.02 -1.13 20.97
C TYR A 92 -5.78 0.33 21.36
N GLU A 93 -6.78 1.20 21.22
CA GLU A 93 -6.73 2.62 21.60
C GLU A 93 -6.46 2.78 23.11
N ASN A 94 -7.18 2.05 23.97
CA ASN A 94 -6.97 2.10 25.41
C ASN A 94 -5.57 1.63 25.83
N GLU A 95 -5.07 0.54 25.22
CA GLU A 95 -3.73 0.01 25.53
C GLU A 95 -2.61 0.89 24.95
N HIS A 96 -2.84 1.57 23.85
CA HIS A 96 -1.87 2.49 23.23
C HIS A 96 -1.82 3.81 24.02
N SER A 97 -2.97 4.35 24.38
CA SER A 97 -3.06 5.58 25.16
C SER A 97 -2.55 5.41 26.60
N ALA A 98 -2.69 4.22 27.18
CA ALA A 98 -2.19 3.94 28.53
C ALA A 98 -0.66 3.65 28.58
N GLY A 99 -0.05 3.28 27.43
CA GLY A 99 1.39 2.99 27.34
C GLY A 99 2.27 4.18 27.00
N GLU A 100 1.70 5.21 26.43
CA GLU A 100 2.39 6.45 26.10
C GLU A 100 2.04 7.53 27.12
N ASP A 101 2.69 7.50 28.27
CA ASP A 101 2.91 8.71 29.07
C ASP A 101 3.71 9.68 28.19
N ILE A 102 3.01 10.37 27.30
CA ILE A 102 3.57 11.48 26.53
C ILE A 102 3.89 12.55 27.56
N ARG A 103 5.09 12.48 28.10
CA ARG A 103 5.65 13.58 28.87
C ARG A 103 5.82 14.72 27.87
N VAL A 104 4.78 15.56 27.79
CA VAL A 104 4.74 16.79 26.99
C VAL A 104 5.93 17.71 27.30
N ALA A 105 6.73 17.41 28.33
CA ALA A 105 7.96 18.09 28.67
C ALA A 105 9.09 17.91 27.64
N ASP A 106 9.01 16.95 26.75
CA ASP A 106 10.05 16.75 25.71
C ASP A 106 9.52 17.18 24.34
N TYR A 107 9.84 18.42 23.96
CA TYR A 107 9.53 18.97 22.63
C TYR A 107 10.01 18.06 21.48
N TYR A 108 11.19 17.45 21.61
CA TYR A 108 11.73 16.53 20.59
C TYR A 108 10.93 15.24 20.51
N GLY A 109 10.45 14.71 21.65
CA GLY A 109 9.54 13.56 21.69
C GLY A 109 8.23 13.86 20.99
N LEU A 110 7.61 15.00 21.29
CA LEU A 110 6.40 15.46 20.62
C LEU A 110 6.58 15.64 19.11
N MET A 111 7.67 16.30 18.68
CA MET A 111 7.97 16.49 17.26
C MET A 111 8.22 15.16 16.55
N ARG A 112 8.88 14.20 17.19
CA ARG A 112 9.09 12.86 16.65
C ARG A 112 7.78 12.11 16.43
N ILE A 113 6.86 12.20 17.41
CA ILE A 113 5.52 11.61 17.31
C ILE A 113 4.74 12.30 16.19
N LEU A 114 4.69 13.63 16.16
CA LEU A 114 3.99 14.40 15.14
C LEU A 114 4.56 14.14 13.74
N THR A 115 5.88 14.04 13.60
CA THR A 115 6.53 13.72 12.32
C THR A 115 6.20 12.31 11.88
N GLY A 116 6.20 11.34 12.80
CA GLY A 116 5.79 9.96 12.52
C GLY A 116 4.33 9.86 12.10
N MET A 117 3.44 10.50 12.85
CA MET A 117 2.00 10.57 12.52
C MET A 117 1.77 11.29 11.18
N SER A 118 2.43 12.41 10.94
CA SER A 118 2.33 13.12 9.67
C SER A 118 2.80 12.26 8.49
N ALA A 119 3.92 11.58 8.61
CA ALA A 119 4.42 10.70 7.57
C ALA A 119 3.44 9.54 7.28
N GLU A 120 2.79 9.00 8.30
CA GLU A 120 1.75 7.98 8.13
C GLU A 120 0.45 8.58 7.55
N GLN A 121 0.07 9.80 7.94
CA GLN A 121 -1.14 10.47 7.47
C GLN A 121 -1.05 10.92 6.03
N PHE A 122 0.08 11.46 5.59
CA PHE A 122 0.28 11.88 4.19
C PHE A 122 0.03 10.78 3.17
N MET A 123 0.20 9.53 3.57
CA MET A 123 -0.08 8.38 2.72
C MET A 123 -1.57 8.19 2.43
N PHE A 124 -2.45 8.74 3.26
CA PHE A 124 -3.90 8.51 3.20
C PHE A 124 -4.71 9.74 2.77
N ASP A 125 -4.03 10.83 2.39
CA ASP A 125 -4.66 12.14 2.33
C ASP A 125 -5.53 12.36 1.07
N ASP A 126 -5.06 12.30 -0.13
CA ASP A 126 -5.88 12.60 -1.32
C ASP A 126 -5.66 11.57 -2.44
N LEU A 127 -6.76 11.01 -2.92
CA LEU A 127 -6.77 10.14 -4.09
C LEU A 127 -6.15 10.75 -5.34
N ARG A 128 -6.32 12.06 -5.54
CA ARG A 128 -5.77 12.76 -6.69
C ARG A 128 -4.26 12.65 -6.72
N TRP A 129 -3.61 12.65 -5.56
CA TRP A 129 -2.17 12.48 -5.43
C TRP A 129 -1.69 11.13 -5.95
N ILE A 130 -2.44 10.05 -5.69
CA ILE A 130 -2.09 8.70 -6.14
C ILE A 130 -2.16 8.59 -7.68
N PHE A 131 -3.19 9.17 -8.29
CA PHE A 131 -3.28 9.24 -9.76
C PHE A 131 -2.18 10.10 -10.36
N GLN A 132 -1.80 11.20 -9.69
CA GLN A 132 -0.67 12.02 -10.11
C GLN A 132 0.64 11.23 -10.05
N LEU A 133 0.83 10.43 -8.99
CA LEU A 133 1.99 9.58 -8.83
C LEU A 133 2.08 8.51 -9.93
N PHE A 134 0.94 7.83 -10.21
CA PHE A 134 0.83 6.87 -11.30
C PHE A 134 1.16 7.52 -12.66
N ASN A 135 0.54 8.66 -12.97
CA ASN A 135 0.77 9.39 -14.21
C ASN A 135 2.22 9.87 -14.33
N ARG A 136 2.80 10.35 -13.24
CA ARG A 136 4.21 10.79 -13.22
C ARG A 136 5.14 9.62 -13.53
N ASN A 137 4.97 8.48 -12.87
CA ASN A 137 5.81 7.31 -13.09
C ASN A 137 5.65 6.76 -14.52
N TYR A 138 4.41 6.72 -15.03
CA TYR A 138 4.16 6.35 -16.42
C TYR A 138 4.87 7.32 -17.38
N TYR A 139 4.73 8.63 -17.15
CA TYR A 139 5.37 9.63 -18.00
C TYR A 139 6.90 9.50 -18.01
N ILE A 140 7.51 9.39 -16.84
CA ILE A 140 8.98 9.26 -16.72
C ILE A 140 9.47 7.97 -17.37
N LEU A 141 8.89 6.83 -17.04
CA LEU A 141 9.40 5.52 -17.39
C LEU A 141 8.93 5.03 -18.76
N MET A 142 7.79 5.48 -19.25
CA MET A 142 7.20 5.00 -20.51
C MET A 142 7.23 6.03 -21.61
N THR A 143 6.99 7.31 -21.32
CA THR A 143 6.90 8.35 -22.35
C THR A 143 8.23 9.05 -22.54
N LEU A 144 8.76 9.65 -21.49
CA LEU A 144 9.98 10.46 -21.55
C LEU A 144 11.19 9.60 -21.98
N GLN A 145 11.32 8.40 -21.43
CA GLN A 145 12.40 7.50 -21.76
C GLN A 145 12.37 7.04 -23.23
N LYS A 146 11.18 6.74 -23.77
CA LYS A 146 11.04 6.37 -25.20
C LYS A 146 11.44 7.51 -26.13
N ALA A 147 11.34 8.75 -25.67
CA ALA A 147 11.78 9.92 -26.43
C ALA A 147 13.31 10.15 -26.39
N CYS A 148 14.04 9.48 -25.50
CA CYS A 148 15.49 9.55 -25.45
C CYS A 148 16.12 8.79 -26.62
N PRO A 149 17.16 9.33 -27.27
CA PRO A 149 17.85 8.65 -28.39
C PRO A 149 18.41 7.27 -28.01
N ASN A 150 18.85 7.13 -26.77
CA ASN A 150 19.31 5.88 -26.19
C ASN A 150 18.51 5.64 -24.89
N PRO A 151 17.53 4.74 -24.89
CA PRO A 151 16.79 4.40 -23.69
C PRO A 151 17.73 3.96 -22.57
N LEU A 152 17.56 4.56 -21.39
CA LEU A 152 18.42 4.28 -20.23
C LEU A 152 18.10 2.94 -19.57
N VAL A 153 16.84 2.49 -19.71
CA VAL A 153 16.33 1.23 -19.15
C VAL A 153 15.40 0.58 -20.17
N ASP A 154 15.57 -0.69 -20.41
CA ASP A 154 14.62 -1.48 -21.21
C ASP A 154 13.44 -1.95 -20.35
N VAL A 155 12.50 -1.03 -20.13
CA VAL A 155 11.34 -1.24 -19.26
C VAL A 155 10.48 -2.41 -19.73
N ASP A 156 10.22 -2.48 -21.05
CA ASP A 156 9.32 -3.48 -21.62
C ASP A 156 9.90 -4.89 -21.50
N SER A 157 11.18 -5.06 -21.81
CA SER A 157 11.89 -6.34 -21.69
C SER A 157 11.94 -6.83 -20.24
N ILE A 158 12.16 -5.93 -19.27
CA ILE A 158 12.22 -6.28 -17.85
C ILE A 158 10.84 -6.72 -17.35
N VAL A 159 9.79 -5.95 -17.65
CA VAL A 159 8.43 -6.29 -17.26
C VAL A 159 7.98 -7.61 -17.89
N ASN A 160 8.31 -7.82 -19.17
CA ASN A 160 8.02 -9.08 -19.86
C ASN A 160 8.76 -10.26 -19.20
N ARG A 161 10.00 -10.08 -18.78
CA ARG A 161 10.74 -11.13 -18.07
C ARG A 161 10.12 -11.49 -16.74
N VAL A 162 9.57 -10.52 -16.02
CA VAL A 162 8.95 -10.73 -14.69
C VAL A 162 7.54 -11.31 -14.81
N PHE A 163 6.73 -10.84 -15.76
CA PHE A 163 5.31 -11.16 -15.85
C PHE A 163 4.88 -11.89 -17.13
N GLY A 164 5.73 -11.99 -18.15
CA GLY A 164 5.40 -12.62 -19.42
C GLY A 164 4.57 -11.77 -20.38
N PHE A 165 4.39 -10.48 -20.09
CA PHE A 165 3.70 -9.48 -20.92
C PHE A 165 4.37 -8.12 -20.82
N GLY A 166 4.04 -7.20 -21.76
CA GLY A 166 4.70 -5.90 -21.85
C GLY A 166 4.32 -4.89 -20.76
N ALA A 167 5.06 -3.78 -20.72
CA ALA A 167 4.89 -2.76 -19.69
C ALA A 167 3.56 -2.00 -19.83
N ASP A 168 3.07 -1.74 -21.04
CA ASP A 168 1.77 -1.11 -21.26
C ASP A 168 0.62 -2.01 -20.77
N GLU A 169 0.70 -3.32 -21.02
CA GLU A 169 -0.25 -4.31 -20.50
C GLU A 169 -0.22 -4.36 -18.97
N TYR A 170 0.98 -4.37 -18.40
CA TYR A 170 1.17 -4.35 -16.95
C TYR A 170 0.49 -3.14 -16.31
N MET A 171 0.71 -1.94 -16.86
CA MET A 171 0.08 -0.72 -16.36
C MET A 171 -1.45 -0.74 -16.45
N ASN A 172 -2.00 -1.28 -17.54
CA ASN A 172 -3.44 -1.46 -17.69
C ASN A 172 -4.00 -2.45 -16.66
N LEU A 173 -3.29 -3.56 -16.42
CA LEU A 173 -3.69 -4.56 -15.42
C LEU A 173 -3.64 -4.00 -14.00
N LEU A 174 -2.70 -3.11 -13.66
CA LEU A 174 -2.67 -2.43 -12.36
C LEU A 174 -3.97 -1.63 -12.12
N ILE A 175 -4.44 -0.89 -13.12
CA ILE A 175 -5.69 -0.12 -13.02
C ILE A 175 -6.87 -1.06 -12.77
N VAL A 176 -6.91 -2.20 -13.47
CA VAL A 176 -7.97 -3.20 -13.28
C VAL A 176 -7.91 -3.81 -11.88
N ILE A 177 -6.71 -4.14 -11.38
CA ILE A 177 -6.55 -4.69 -10.03
C ILE A 177 -7.03 -3.68 -8.97
N ILE A 178 -6.66 -2.41 -9.10
CA ILE A 178 -7.14 -1.34 -8.23
C ILE A 178 -8.68 -1.29 -8.24
N TRP A 179 -9.28 -1.32 -9.42
CA TRP A 179 -10.74 -1.31 -9.54
C TRP A 179 -11.39 -2.55 -8.91
N LEU A 180 -10.81 -3.75 -9.10
CA LEU A 180 -11.29 -4.97 -8.47
C LEU A 180 -11.19 -4.92 -6.95
N CYS A 181 -10.08 -4.45 -6.40
CA CYS A 181 -9.90 -4.26 -4.95
C CYS A 181 -10.88 -3.24 -4.37
N MET A 182 -11.29 -2.24 -5.15
CA MET A 182 -12.33 -1.30 -4.72
C MET A 182 -13.71 -1.96 -4.62
N GLN A 183 -13.96 -3.05 -5.34
CA GLN A 183 -15.22 -3.80 -5.27
C GLN A 183 -15.20 -4.89 -4.19
N HIS A 184 -14.04 -5.51 -3.97
CA HIS A 184 -13.92 -6.69 -3.13
C HIS A 184 -12.54 -6.79 -2.48
N PRO A 185 -12.41 -7.21 -1.21
CA PRO A 185 -11.11 -7.40 -0.54
C PRO A 185 -10.14 -8.32 -1.29
N ASP A 186 -10.65 -9.39 -1.88
CA ASP A 186 -9.89 -10.29 -2.75
C ASP A 186 -10.19 -10.02 -4.22
N PRO A 187 -9.27 -9.42 -4.98
CA PRO A 187 -9.48 -9.13 -6.40
C PRO A 187 -9.65 -10.38 -7.26
N LEU A 188 -9.16 -11.54 -6.81
CA LEU A 188 -9.26 -12.80 -7.56
C LEU A 188 -10.61 -13.51 -7.38
N SER A 189 -11.40 -13.09 -6.41
CA SER A 189 -12.79 -13.58 -6.22
C SER A 189 -13.79 -12.93 -7.16
N ALA A 190 -13.36 -11.98 -7.99
CA ALA A 190 -14.25 -11.32 -8.94
C ALA A 190 -14.83 -12.31 -9.97
N PRO A 191 -16.10 -12.14 -10.39
CA PRO A 191 -16.73 -13.03 -11.36
C PRO A 191 -15.97 -13.09 -12.69
N GLU A 192 -15.86 -14.28 -13.28
CA GLU A 192 -15.17 -14.46 -14.57
C GLU A 192 -15.74 -13.59 -15.71
N ALA A 193 -17.01 -13.23 -15.64
CA ALA A 193 -17.65 -12.35 -16.63
C ALA A 193 -16.95 -10.99 -16.77
N LEU A 194 -16.27 -10.51 -15.71
CA LEU A 194 -15.51 -9.25 -15.74
C LEU A 194 -14.23 -9.36 -16.58
N TYR A 195 -13.69 -10.56 -16.75
CA TYR A 195 -12.48 -10.82 -17.52
C TYR A 195 -12.74 -11.13 -19.00
N LYS A 196 -13.99 -11.50 -19.36
CA LYS A 196 -14.37 -11.92 -20.71
C LYS A 196 -14.81 -10.76 -21.59
N LYS A 197 -13.98 -9.72 -21.73
CA LYS A 197 -14.25 -8.70 -22.74
C LYS A 197 -13.80 -9.21 -24.12
N LYS A 198 -14.76 -9.35 -25.06
CA LYS A 198 -14.52 -9.85 -26.44
C LYS A 198 -13.35 -9.07 -27.07
N GLY A 199 -12.28 -9.77 -27.46
CA GLY A 199 -11.12 -9.19 -28.14
C GLY A 199 -9.96 -8.72 -27.24
N ASN A 200 -10.06 -8.84 -25.90
CA ASN A 200 -8.94 -8.54 -25.02
C ASN A 200 -8.29 -9.84 -24.52
N THR A 201 -7.12 -10.16 -25.05
CA THR A 201 -6.34 -11.37 -24.70
C THR A 201 -5.51 -11.20 -23.42
N ILE A 202 -5.35 -10.00 -22.92
CA ILE A 202 -4.45 -9.63 -21.82
C ILE A 202 -5.18 -9.63 -20.49
N LEU A 203 -6.45 -9.23 -20.49
CA LEU A 203 -7.28 -9.20 -19.28
C LEU A 203 -7.75 -10.62 -18.94
N THR A 204 -6.85 -11.42 -18.41
CA THR A 204 -7.14 -12.78 -17.94
C THR A 204 -7.00 -12.86 -16.44
N LYS A 205 -7.70 -13.81 -15.82
CA LYS A 205 -7.55 -14.08 -14.38
C LYS A 205 -6.12 -14.50 -14.06
N GLU A 206 -5.44 -15.18 -14.98
CA GLU A 206 -4.07 -15.63 -14.84
C GLU A 206 -3.11 -14.44 -14.74
N ASN A 207 -3.17 -13.48 -15.65
CA ASN A 207 -2.30 -12.32 -15.65
C ASN A 207 -2.51 -11.46 -14.39
N ILE A 208 -3.76 -11.26 -13.97
CA ILE A 208 -4.08 -10.57 -12.72
C ILE A 208 -3.51 -11.33 -11.53
N SER A 209 -3.67 -12.65 -11.50
CA SER A 209 -3.14 -13.49 -10.43
C SER A 209 -1.63 -13.41 -10.31
N GLN A 210 -0.89 -13.34 -11.42
CA GLN A 210 0.57 -13.17 -11.39
C GLN A 210 0.98 -11.87 -10.72
N ILE A 211 0.33 -10.75 -11.06
CA ILE A 211 0.61 -9.45 -10.45
C ILE A 211 0.22 -9.47 -8.95
N VAL A 212 -0.95 -9.95 -8.61
CA VAL A 212 -1.42 -10.02 -7.21
C VAL A 212 -0.47 -10.88 -6.37
N ARG A 213 -0.02 -12.03 -6.88
CA ARG A 213 0.97 -12.89 -6.20
C ARG A 213 2.32 -12.19 -6.03
N TYR A 214 2.78 -11.46 -7.03
CA TYR A 214 4.04 -10.70 -6.93
C TYR A 214 4.00 -9.70 -5.76
N TYR A 215 2.86 -9.06 -5.55
CA TYR A 215 2.62 -8.10 -4.48
C TYR A 215 2.01 -8.70 -3.21
N SER A 216 2.12 -10.01 -3.01
CA SER A 216 1.58 -10.69 -1.83
C SER A 216 2.67 -11.24 -0.90
N SER A 217 2.29 -11.43 0.35
CA SER A 217 3.06 -12.19 1.34
C SER A 217 2.15 -13.15 2.08
N ASP A 218 2.65 -14.35 2.39
CA ASP A 218 1.99 -15.30 3.26
C ASP A 218 2.24 -14.99 4.74
N TYR A 219 1.55 -15.68 5.62
CA TYR A 219 1.66 -15.46 7.07
C TYR A 219 3.05 -15.73 7.62
N ASP A 220 3.77 -16.70 7.09
CA ASP A 220 5.11 -17.04 7.59
C ASP A 220 6.14 -15.98 7.20
N THR A 221 6.03 -15.47 5.97
CA THR A 221 6.81 -14.32 5.51
C THR A 221 6.52 -13.08 6.37
N ILE A 222 5.24 -12.82 6.65
CA ILE A 222 4.82 -11.66 7.46
C ILE A 222 5.36 -11.76 8.89
N ARG A 223 5.29 -12.93 9.51
CA ARG A 223 5.81 -13.18 10.87
C ARG A 223 7.31 -13.00 10.99
N SER A 224 8.05 -13.43 9.99
CA SER A 224 9.51 -13.39 9.96
C SER A 224 10.10 -12.06 9.49
N HIS A 225 9.30 -11.19 8.89
CA HIS A 225 9.80 -9.97 8.26
C HIS A 225 10.26 -8.93 9.28
N PRO A 226 11.51 -8.43 9.16
CA PRO A 226 12.08 -7.49 10.13
C PRO A 226 11.35 -6.14 10.21
N LEU A 227 10.71 -5.73 9.12
CA LEU A 227 10.02 -4.45 9.02
C LEU A 227 8.57 -4.49 9.54
N LYS A 228 8.11 -5.60 10.13
CA LYS A 228 6.77 -5.74 10.72
C LYS A 228 5.66 -5.28 9.74
N LYS A 229 4.75 -4.39 10.20
CA LYS A 229 3.65 -3.85 9.37
C LYS A 229 4.14 -3.12 8.10
N GLN A 230 5.36 -2.61 8.11
CA GLN A 230 5.89 -1.84 6.97
C GLN A 230 6.06 -2.67 5.70
N GLN A 231 6.12 -3.99 5.80
CA GLN A 231 6.14 -4.85 4.62
C GLN A 231 4.90 -4.68 3.73
N PHE A 232 3.74 -4.31 4.29
CA PHE A 232 2.51 -4.07 3.52
C PHE A 232 2.61 -2.87 2.57
N TYR A 233 3.57 -1.96 2.79
CA TYR A 233 3.85 -0.88 1.85
C TYR A 233 4.51 -1.36 0.55
N ALA A 234 5.21 -2.49 0.60
CA ALA A 234 5.80 -3.11 -0.58
C ALA A 234 4.94 -4.24 -1.16
N LYS A 235 4.23 -4.95 -0.28
CA LYS A 235 3.39 -6.10 -0.62
C LYS A 235 2.02 -5.99 0.08
N PRO A 236 1.08 -5.24 -0.50
CA PRO A 236 -0.19 -4.92 0.14
C PRO A 236 -1.21 -6.07 0.15
N PHE A 237 -0.90 -7.21 -0.45
CA PHE A 237 -1.78 -8.38 -0.42
C PHE A 237 -1.28 -9.42 0.58
N ILE A 238 -2.22 -9.98 1.33
CA ILE A 238 -2.00 -11.05 2.29
C ILE A 238 -2.56 -12.34 1.69
N CYS A 239 -1.69 -13.32 1.46
CA CYS A 239 -2.13 -14.66 1.11
C CYS A 239 -2.56 -15.39 2.39
N THR A 240 -3.85 -15.67 2.53
CA THR A 240 -4.40 -16.29 3.73
C THR A 240 -4.10 -17.79 3.79
N ASN A 241 -3.82 -18.32 4.99
CA ASN A 241 -3.33 -19.68 5.15
C ASN A 241 -4.36 -20.77 4.81
N ARG A 242 -5.64 -20.54 5.12
CA ARG A 242 -6.69 -21.57 4.96
C ARG A 242 -7.55 -21.38 3.72
N SER A 243 -7.98 -20.16 3.50
CA SER A 243 -8.86 -19.83 2.38
C SER A 243 -8.11 -19.62 1.07
N HIS A 244 -6.78 -19.46 1.14
CA HIS A 244 -5.90 -19.14 0.00
C HIS A 244 -6.40 -17.93 -0.80
N LEU A 245 -7.04 -16.99 -0.12
CA LEU A 245 -7.47 -15.72 -0.68
C LEU A 245 -6.29 -14.73 -0.67
N TYR A 246 -6.31 -13.79 -1.61
CA TYR A 246 -5.34 -12.71 -1.68
C TYR A 246 -6.00 -11.40 -1.25
N ILE A 247 -6.06 -11.18 0.07
CA ILE A 247 -6.79 -10.06 0.66
C ILE A 247 -5.90 -8.83 0.71
N SER A 248 -6.42 -7.69 0.29
CA SER A 248 -5.73 -6.41 0.45
C SER A 248 -5.64 -6.02 1.93
N ALA A 249 -4.44 -5.75 2.45
CA ALA A 249 -4.25 -5.30 3.84
C ALA A 249 -4.97 -3.97 4.09
N SER A 250 -4.86 -3.04 3.16
CA SER A 250 -5.63 -1.80 3.14
C SER A 250 -5.73 -1.32 1.71
N PHE A 251 -6.90 -0.80 1.33
CA PHE A 251 -7.09 -0.32 -0.03
C PHE A 251 -6.13 0.86 -0.37
N HIS A 252 -5.82 1.71 0.60
CA HIS A 252 -4.85 2.80 0.41
C HIS A 252 -3.44 2.27 0.11
N LEU A 253 -3.02 1.21 0.80
CA LEU A 253 -1.72 0.58 0.53
C LEU A 253 -1.68 -0.04 -0.86
N VAL A 254 -2.77 -0.66 -1.32
CA VAL A 254 -2.89 -1.13 -2.70
C VAL A 254 -2.69 0.02 -3.69
N LEU A 255 -3.40 1.13 -3.50
CA LEU A 255 -3.26 2.30 -4.37
C LEU A 255 -1.83 2.82 -4.40
N MET A 256 -1.20 3.00 -3.25
CA MET A 256 0.16 3.53 -3.15
C MET A 256 1.19 2.60 -3.79
N THR A 257 1.10 1.31 -3.50
CA THR A 257 2.06 0.34 -4.01
C THR A 257 1.91 0.17 -5.51
N LEU A 258 0.67 0.01 -6.00
CA LEU A 258 0.44 -0.16 -7.43
C LEU A 258 0.65 1.15 -8.20
N GLY A 259 0.37 2.31 -7.60
CA GLY A 259 0.69 3.62 -8.18
C GLY A 259 2.18 3.81 -8.48
N ASN A 260 3.05 3.17 -7.69
CA ASN A 260 4.51 3.12 -7.91
C ASN A 260 4.97 1.77 -8.48
N GLY A 261 4.07 0.90 -8.88
CA GLY A 261 4.36 -0.49 -9.19
C GLY A 261 5.46 -0.67 -10.22
N LEU A 262 5.40 0.06 -11.32
CA LEU A 262 6.41 -0.01 -12.38
C LEU A 262 7.82 0.34 -11.87
N TYR A 263 7.95 1.42 -11.08
CA TYR A 263 9.22 1.79 -10.47
C TYR A 263 9.78 0.66 -9.59
N TRP A 264 8.95 0.05 -8.76
CA TRP A 264 9.40 -1.00 -7.84
C TRP A 264 9.76 -2.30 -8.56
N VAL A 265 9.05 -2.65 -9.64
CA VAL A 265 9.41 -3.82 -10.47
C VAL A 265 10.80 -3.65 -11.04
N LEU A 266 11.09 -2.50 -11.65
CA LEU A 266 12.41 -2.22 -12.22
C LEU A 266 13.49 -2.18 -11.14
N ARG A 267 13.24 -1.47 -10.03
CA ARG A 267 14.19 -1.38 -8.93
C ARG A 267 14.53 -2.73 -8.33
N ASN A 268 13.51 -3.58 -8.09
CA ASN A 268 13.71 -4.91 -7.54
C ASN A 268 14.52 -5.80 -8.48
N TYR A 269 14.19 -5.77 -9.78
CA TYR A 269 14.93 -6.51 -10.80
C TYR A 269 16.44 -6.19 -10.78
N TYR A 270 16.80 -4.92 -10.79
CA TYR A 270 18.21 -4.50 -10.73
C TYR A 270 18.85 -4.76 -9.35
N SER A 271 18.08 -4.67 -8.28
CA SER A 271 18.56 -5.02 -6.94
C SER A 271 18.94 -6.50 -6.81
N GLU A 272 18.17 -7.40 -7.42
CA GLU A 272 18.49 -8.83 -7.49
C GLU A 272 19.78 -9.09 -8.26
N LEU A 273 20.06 -8.30 -9.29
CA LEU A 273 21.32 -8.30 -10.04
C LEU A 273 22.47 -7.60 -9.29
N LYS A 274 22.22 -7.05 -8.09
CA LYS A 274 23.18 -6.23 -7.32
C LYS A 274 23.70 -5.02 -8.12
N SER A 275 22.90 -4.48 -9.01
CA SER A 275 23.23 -3.34 -9.87
C SER A 275 22.57 -2.05 -9.39
N GLN A 276 23.31 -0.94 -9.46
CA GLN A 276 22.79 0.41 -9.22
C GLN A 276 22.35 1.13 -10.51
N GLU A 277 22.43 0.47 -11.65
CA GLU A 277 22.12 1.07 -12.95
C GLU A 277 20.75 1.72 -13.02
N PHE A 278 19.73 1.05 -12.49
CA PHE A 278 18.38 1.62 -12.49
C PHE A 278 18.29 2.89 -11.65
N VAL A 279 18.95 2.94 -10.49
CA VAL A 279 18.91 4.13 -9.62
C VAL A 279 19.55 5.32 -10.32
N ASN A 280 20.67 5.08 -10.99
CA ASN A 280 21.36 6.12 -11.75
C ASN A 280 20.55 6.56 -12.99
N ALA A 281 19.99 5.60 -13.73
CA ALA A 281 19.14 5.88 -14.87
C ALA A 281 17.86 6.63 -14.48
N PHE A 282 17.23 6.25 -13.36
CA PHE A 282 16.04 6.93 -12.86
C PHE A 282 16.36 8.35 -12.39
N GLY A 283 17.50 8.57 -11.74
CA GLY A 283 17.97 9.92 -11.40
C GLY A 283 18.06 10.81 -12.65
N ARG A 284 18.68 10.29 -13.72
CA ARG A 284 18.78 11.00 -15.00
C ARG A 284 17.43 11.27 -15.66
N LEU A 285 16.54 10.30 -15.64
CA LEU A 285 15.17 10.46 -16.17
C LEU A 285 14.37 11.48 -15.34
N PHE A 286 14.58 11.51 -14.04
CA PHE A 286 13.93 12.48 -13.18
C PHE A 286 14.43 13.93 -13.43
N GLU A 287 15.72 14.12 -13.68
CA GLU A 287 16.27 15.40 -14.14
C GLU A 287 15.58 15.86 -15.44
N LEU A 288 15.52 14.98 -16.45
CA LEU A 288 14.83 15.27 -17.71
C LEU A 288 13.35 15.60 -17.50
N TYR A 289 12.70 14.92 -16.57
CA TYR A 289 11.31 15.21 -16.20
C TYR A 289 11.15 16.62 -15.62
N ILE A 290 12.06 17.04 -14.70
CA ILE A 290 12.03 18.39 -14.12
C ILE A 290 12.24 19.43 -15.21
N ILE A 291 13.21 19.23 -16.10
CA ILE A 291 13.47 20.13 -17.23
C ILE A 291 12.23 20.25 -18.13
N ASP A 292 11.62 19.14 -18.51
CA ASP A 292 10.45 19.13 -19.39
C ASP A 292 9.25 19.87 -18.75
N ILE A 293 8.97 19.59 -17.48
CA ILE A 293 7.87 20.25 -16.75
C ILE A 293 8.17 21.75 -16.60
N SER A 294 9.38 22.12 -16.24
CA SER A 294 9.75 23.51 -16.07
C SER A 294 9.68 24.29 -17.39
N ASN A 295 10.12 23.72 -18.48
CA ASN A 295 9.99 24.33 -19.82
C ASN A 295 8.55 24.53 -20.28
N ARG A 296 7.60 23.71 -19.77
CA ARG A 296 6.18 23.83 -20.11
C ARG A 296 5.42 24.84 -19.25
N PHE A 297 5.82 24.98 -17.99
CA PHE A 297 5.02 25.72 -17.02
C PHE A 297 5.71 26.93 -16.42
N CYS A 298 7.04 27.04 -16.53
CA CYS A 298 7.84 28.14 -16.01
C CYS A 298 8.34 29.03 -17.14
N THR A 299 8.47 30.33 -16.86
CA THR A 299 9.17 31.27 -17.75
C THR A 299 10.68 31.19 -17.54
N ASN A 300 11.47 31.70 -18.49
CA ASN A 300 12.95 31.75 -18.38
C ASN A 300 13.46 32.53 -17.16
N ASN A 301 12.60 33.33 -16.51
CA ASN A 301 12.94 34.07 -15.30
C ASN A 301 12.63 33.29 -14.01
N GLU A 302 11.83 32.21 -14.10
CA GLU A 302 11.41 31.41 -12.95
C GLU A 302 12.17 30.09 -12.83
N PHE A 303 12.83 29.68 -13.91
CA PHE A 303 13.57 28.42 -13.95
C PHE A 303 14.83 28.55 -14.76
N ARG A 304 15.94 28.06 -14.22
CA ARG A 304 17.24 27.95 -14.90
C ARG A 304 17.97 26.72 -14.46
N GLU A 305 18.43 25.91 -15.41
CA GLU A 305 19.36 24.83 -15.17
C GLU A 305 20.74 25.38 -14.82
N ILE A 306 21.37 24.86 -13.79
CA ILE A 306 22.73 25.21 -13.39
C ILE A 306 23.69 24.15 -13.90
N GLU A 307 24.61 24.54 -14.79
CA GLU A 307 25.73 23.68 -15.18
C GLU A 307 26.70 23.54 -14.01
N THR A 308 26.65 22.43 -13.29
CA THR A 308 27.58 22.14 -12.18
C THR A 308 28.90 21.59 -12.70
N LYS A 309 29.96 22.36 -12.56
CA LYS A 309 31.31 21.92 -12.99
C LYS A 309 32.14 21.22 -11.91
N SER A 310 31.84 21.34 -10.62
CA SER A 310 32.73 20.79 -9.58
C SER A 310 32.17 20.60 -8.16
N HIS A 311 30.99 21.05 -7.81
CA HIS A 311 30.43 20.87 -6.46
C HIS A 311 28.97 20.46 -6.53
N LYS A 312 28.53 19.60 -5.56
CA LYS A 312 27.12 19.25 -5.38
C LYS A 312 26.35 20.49 -4.91
N THR A 313 25.72 21.18 -5.83
CA THR A 313 24.75 22.26 -5.59
C THR A 313 23.38 21.80 -6.00
N ALA A 314 22.35 22.58 -5.72
CA ALA A 314 21.05 22.34 -6.33
C ALA A 314 21.17 22.44 -7.86
N ASP A 315 20.66 21.45 -8.58
CA ASP A 315 20.80 21.38 -10.04
C ASP A 315 19.91 22.41 -10.75
N PHE A 316 19.00 23.06 -10.01
CA PHE A 316 18.04 24.03 -10.53
C PHE A 316 17.81 25.20 -9.56
N ILE A 317 17.60 26.39 -10.10
CA ILE A 317 17.14 27.62 -9.40
C ILE A 317 15.90 28.14 -10.06
#